data_1f74003314f326eb9414e316dd800441
#
_entry.id   1f74003314f326eb9414e316dd800441
#
_cell.length_a   1.000
_cell.length_b   1.000
_cell.length_c   1.000
_cell.angle_alpha   90.00
_cell.angle_beta   90.00
_cell.angle_gamma   90.00
#
_symmetry.space_group_name_H-M   'P 1'
#
loop_
_entity.id
_entity.type
_entity.pdbx_description
1 polymer ?
#
loop_
_entity_poly.entity_id
_entity_poly.type
_entity_poly.pdbx_seq_one_letter_code
_entity_poly.pdbx_strand_id
1 'polypeptide(L)'
;MTDELKSANSVKTGKKFAERRNEIGFTIDKVSEILFVNKDYIIAIEKGNYSIFPSESFAKAYFKKYKKFLNISPEFPDLFNQQ
;
A
#
# COMPACT_ATOMS: atom_id res chain seq x y z
N MET A 1 -2.46 -11.79 -20.63
CA MET A 1 -1.65 -10.66 -20.21
C MET A 1 -2.39 -9.84 -19.17
N THR A 2 -1.75 -9.54 -18.10
CA THR A 2 -2.38 -8.75 -17.06
C THR A 2 -1.85 -7.33 -17.09
N ASP A 3 -2.68 -6.41 -16.62
CA ASP A 3 -2.29 -5.02 -16.51
C ASP A 3 -2.06 -4.63 -15.06
N GLU A 4 -1.59 -5.58 -14.28
CA GLU A 4 -1.35 -5.33 -12.87
C GLU A 4 -0.18 -4.37 -12.68
N LEU A 5 -0.39 -3.37 -11.84
CA LEU A 5 0.68 -2.48 -11.43
C LEU A 5 1.37 -3.10 -10.21
N LYS A 6 2.27 -4.01 -10.50
CA LYS A 6 2.89 -4.85 -9.49
C LYS A 6 4.29 -5.24 -9.95
N SER A 7 5.25 -5.19 -9.05
CA SER A 7 6.62 -5.59 -9.35
C SER A 7 7.19 -6.30 -8.13
N ALA A 8 8.37 -6.91 -8.31
CA ALA A 8 9.05 -7.53 -7.18
C ALA A 8 9.32 -6.50 -6.09
N ASN A 9 9.67 -5.28 -6.49
CA ASN A 9 9.94 -4.22 -5.52
C ASN A 9 8.68 -3.78 -4.78
N SER A 10 7.55 -3.65 -5.48
CA SER A 10 6.32 -3.24 -4.82
C SER A 10 5.81 -4.31 -3.86
N VAL A 11 6.00 -5.59 -4.22
CA VAL A 11 5.62 -6.69 -3.33
C VAL A 11 6.48 -6.67 -2.07
N LYS A 12 7.78 -6.47 -2.24
CA LYS A 12 8.71 -6.41 -1.11
C LYS A 12 8.36 -5.24 -0.18
N THR A 13 8.06 -4.09 -0.76
CA THR A 13 7.65 -2.93 0.00
C THR A 13 6.35 -3.20 0.76
N GLY A 14 5.40 -3.85 0.08
CA GLY A 14 4.13 -4.18 0.71
C GLY A 14 4.27 -5.08 1.92
N LYS A 15 5.23 -6.02 1.87
CA LYS A 15 5.50 -6.89 3.01
C LYS A 15 5.92 -6.11 4.23
N LYS A 16 6.67 -5.02 4.03
CA LYS A 16 7.10 -4.18 5.15
C LYS A 16 5.91 -3.57 5.86
N PHE A 17 4.91 -3.16 5.10
CA PHE A 17 3.66 -2.63 5.67
C PHE A 17 2.95 -3.69 6.50
N ALA A 18 2.79 -4.88 5.93
CA ALA A 18 2.07 -5.96 6.60
C ALA A 18 2.80 -6.38 7.89
N GLU A 19 4.11 -6.51 7.81
CA GLU A 19 4.91 -6.90 8.96
C GLU A 19 4.79 -5.89 10.09
N ARG A 20 4.90 -4.60 9.74
CA ARG A 20 4.79 -3.56 10.76
C ARG A 20 3.39 -3.52 11.37
N ARG A 21 2.36 -3.64 10.53
CA ARG A 21 0.99 -3.68 11.03
C ARG A 21 0.81 -4.83 12.02
N ASN A 22 1.33 -6.00 11.68
CA ASN A 22 1.23 -7.17 12.56
C ASN A 22 2.03 -6.98 13.85
N GLU A 23 3.20 -6.34 13.76
CA GLU A 23 4.02 -6.05 14.95
C GLU A 23 3.25 -5.23 15.97
N ILE A 24 2.53 -4.23 15.50
CA ILE A 24 1.81 -3.34 16.42
C ILE A 24 0.40 -3.84 16.73
N GLY A 25 0.04 -5.00 16.18
CA GLY A 25 -1.17 -5.71 16.60
C GLY A 25 -2.47 -5.23 15.96
N PHE A 26 -2.41 -4.58 14.80
CA PHE A 26 -3.64 -4.11 14.14
C PHE A 26 -4.07 -5.05 13.04
N THR A 27 -5.38 -5.25 12.93
CA THR A 27 -5.96 -5.92 11.76
C THR A 27 -6.13 -4.92 10.63
N ILE A 28 -6.31 -5.44 9.42
CA ILE A 28 -6.59 -4.58 8.27
C ILE A 28 -7.87 -3.77 8.49
N ASP A 29 -8.90 -4.41 9.01
CA ASP A 29 -10.16 -3.73 9.29
C ASP A 29 -9.97 -2.57 10.26
N LYS A 30 -9.15 -2.77 11.28
CA LYS A 30 -8.92 -1.73 12.27
C LYS A 30 -8.17 -0.54 11.66
N VAL A 31 -7.17 -0.82 10.84
CA VAL A 31 -6.44 0.25 10.16
C VAL A 31 -7.38 1.02 9.23
N SER A 32 -8.21 0.30 8.50
CA SER A 32 -9.20 0.92 7.62
C SER A 32 -10.10 1.89 8.40
N GLU A 33 -10.57 1.47 9.56
CA GLU A 33 -11.40 2.31 10.43
C GLU A 33 -10.66 3.56 10.87
N ILE A 34 -9.44 3.37 11.36
CA ILE A 34 -8.67 4.49 11.93
C ILE A 34 -8.34 5.52 10.86
N LEU A 35 -7.96 5.06 9.68
CA LEU A 35 -7.51 5.96 8.62
C LEU A 35 -8.64 6.45 7.73
N PHE A 36 -9.85 5.91 7.89
CA PHE A 36 -10.98 6.23 7.01
C PHE A 36 -10.63 5.93 5.55
N VAL A 37 -10.00 4.77 5.33
CA VAL A 37 -9.57 4.32 4.01
C VAL A 37 -10.21 2.96 3.74
N ASN A 38 -10.76 2.79 2.55
CA ASN A 38 -11.32 1.50 2.13
C ASN A 38 -10.26 0.42 2.31
N LYS A 39 -10.65 -0.69 2.93
CA LYS A 39 -9.71 -1.76 3.24
C LYS A 39 -9.07 -2.36 1.99
N ASP A 40 -9.75 -2.29 0.85
CA ASP A 40 -9.17 -2.79 -0.40
C ASP A 40 -7.90 -2.05 -0.78
N TYR A 41 -7.81 -0.76 -0.45
CA TYR A 41 -6.60 0.01 -0.71
C TYR A 41 -5.48 -0.38 0.25
N ILE A 42 -5.82 -0.67 1.51
CA ILE A 42 -4.85 -1.16 2.47
C ILE A 42 -4.28 -2.50 1.99
N ILE A 43 -5.16 -3.40 1.57
CA ILE A 43 -4.76 -4.71 1.05
C ILE A 43 -3.87 -4.55 -0.17
N ALA A 44 -4.24 -3.64 -1.07
CA ALA A 44 -3.49 -3.40 -2.30
C ALA A 44 -2.05 -2.97 -1.99
N ILE A 45 -1.88 -2.07 -1.05
CA ILE A 45 -0.55 -1.61 -0.67
C ILE A 45 0.26 -2.77 -0.08
N GLU A 46 -0.34 -3.58 0.78
CA GLU A 46 0.37 -4.70 1.40
C GLU A 46 0.73 -5.79 0.40
N LYS A 47 -0.08 -5.97 -0.62
CA LYS A 47 0.23 -6.94 -1.68
C LYS A 47 1.11 -6.36 -2.77
N GLY A 48 1.29 -5.06 -2.77
CA GLY A 48 2.10 -4.40 -3.78
C GLY A 48 1.44 -4.32 -5.13
N ASN A 49 0.13 -4.44 -5.19
CA ASN A 49 -0.62 -4.38 -6.45
C ASN A 49 -1.46 -3.11 -6.46
N TYR A 50 -1.07 -2.16 -7.29
CA TYR A 50 -1.68 -0.83 -7.31
C TYR A 50 -2.75 -0.67 -8.39
N SER A 51 -3.17 -1.78 -9.00
CA SER A 51 -4.10 -1.75 -10.14
C SER A 51 -5.45 -1.12 -9.81
N ILE A 52 -5.90 -1.24 -8.57
CA ILE A 52 -7.22 -0.73 -8.19
C ILE A 52 -7.25 0.77 -7.95
N PHE A 53 -6.10 1.40 -7.85
CA PHE A 53 -6.07 2.84 -7.61
C PHE A 53 -6.43 3.59 -8.88
N PRO A 54 -7.28 4.63 -8.77
CA PRO A 54 -7.70 5.37 -9.98
C PRO A 54 -6.56 6.14 -10.64
N SER A 55 -5.53 6.50 -9.89
CA SER A 55 -4.42 7.27 -10.44
C SER A 55 -3.21 7.14 -9.53
N GLU A 56 -2.06 7.56 -10.06
CA GLU A 56 -0.83 7.59 -9.29
C GLU A 56 -0.95 8.51 -8.08
N SER A 57 -1.58 9.65 -8.24
CA SER A 57 -1.76 10.60 -7.14
C SER A 57 -2.54 10.00 -6.00
N PHE A 58 -3.59 9.26 -6.34
CA PHE A 58 -4.42 8.57 -5.37
C PHE A 58 -3.58 7.55 -4.60
N ALA A 59 -2.84 6.73 -5.36
CA ALA A 59 -2.02 5.69 -4.76
C ALA A 59 -0.97 6.29 -3.82
N LYS A 60 -0.32 7.36 -4.25
CA LYS A 60 0.70 8.01 -3.42
C LYS A 60 0.11 8.58 -2.14
N ALA A 61 -1.09 9.15 -2.23
CA ALA A 61 -1.73 9.75 -1.06
C ALA A 61 -2.02 8.68 0.00
N TYR A 62 -2.58 7.55 -0.42
CA TYR A 62 -2.89 6.48 0.52
C TYR A 62 -1.63 5.79 1.04
N PHE A 63 -0.65 5.61 0.18
CA PHE A 63 0.64 5.06 0.58
C PHE A 63 1.26 5.91 1.69
N LYS A 64 1.30 7.22 1.48
CA LYS A 64 1.86 8.16 2.44
C LYS A 64 1.10 8.13 3.76
N LYS A 65 -0.23 8.08 3.69
CA LYS A 65 -1.07 8.06 4.87
C LYS A 65 -0.80 6.81 5.71
N TYR A 66 -0.71 5.67 5.05
CA TYR A 66 -0.52 4.39 5.72
C TYR A 66 0.88 4.30 6.32
N LYS A 67 1.92 4.68 5.56
CA LYS A 67 3.28 4.58 6.09
C LYS A 67 3.49 5.53 7.26
N LYS A 68 2.86 6.68 7.24
CA LYS A 68 2.94 7.62 8.35
C LYS A 68 2.30 7.03 9.61
N PHE A 69 1.15 6.40 9.44
CA PHE A 69 0.46 5.74 10.54
C PHE A 69 1.34 4.65 11.16
N LEU A 70 2.01 3.87 10.32
CA LEU A 70 2.87 2.78 10.77
C LEU A 70 4.24 3.24 11.22
N ASN A 71 4.57 4.49 10.98
CA ASN A 71 5.86 5.08 11.32
C ASN A 71 7.03 4.32 10.64
N ILE A 72 6.89 4.09 9.33
CA ILE A 72 7.92 3.48 8.51
C ILE A 72 8.19 4.39 7.32
N SER A 73 9.30 4.15 6.62
CA SER A 73 9.74 5.08 5.58
C SER A 73 10.11 4.42 4.25
N PRO A 74 9.36 3.44 3.76
CA PRO A 74 9.66 2.90 2.44
C PRO A 74 9.31 3.93 1.37
N GLU A 75 10.00 3.83 0.23
CA GLU A 75 9.72 4.70 -0.89
C GLU A 75 8.57 4.14 -1.72
N PHE A 76 7.80 5.05 -2.31
CA PHE A 76 6.72 4.65 -3.18
C PHE A 76 7.29 3.92 -4.41
N PRO A 77 6.76 2.74 -4.75
CA PRO A 77 7.29 1.98 -5.89
C PRO A 77 7.08 2.73 -7.21
N ASP A 78 8.05 2.60 -8.09
CA ASP A 78 8.00 3.25 -9.41
C ASP A 78 7.27 2.34 -10.39
N LEU A 79 5.95 2.42 -10.40
CA LEU A 79 5.12 1.58 -11.25
C LEU A 79 4.37 2.36 -12.32
N PHE A 80 4.07 3.61 -12.04
CA PHE A 80 3.16 4.39 -12.89
C PHE A 80 3.86 5.10 -14.04
N ASN A 81 5.18 5.17 -13.99
CA ASN A 81 5.96 5.85 -15.03
C ASN A 81 6.55 4.90 -16.04
N GLN A 82 6.06 3.69 -16.11
CA GLN A 82 6.57 2.70 -17.04
C GLN A 82 6.01 2.95 -18.43
N GLN A 83 6.85 2.79 -19.42
CA GLN A 83 6.49 2.98 -20.82
C GLN A 83 6.24 1.65 -21.51
#